data_a3fe689b000080362d23131da1b4876a
#
_entry.id   a3fe689b000080362d23131da1b4876a
#
_cell.length_a   1.000
_cell.length_b   1.000
_cell.length_c   1.000
_cell.angle_alpha   90.00
_cell.angle_beta   90.00
_cell.angle_gamma   90.00
#
_symmetry.space_group_name_H-M   'P 1'
#
loop_
_entity.id
_entity.type
_entity.pdbx_description
1 polymer ?
#
loop_
_entity_poly.entity_id
_entity_poly.type
_entity_poly.pdbx_seq_one_letter_code
_entity_poly.pdbx_strand_id
1 'polypeptide(L)'
;MNAKRLTKLGGVFLALTLSGGVAAEESRMPVVRIAELEIDPAQMDAYKAAVKEEMSASVRVEPGVLAIYAVAEKGSPTRLRFFEMYADEAAYDSHRESTHFKKYVAITKDMIKSRKLIETVPVQLSDKRK
;
A
#
# COMPACT_ATOMS: atom_id res chain seq x y z
N MET A 1 -68.78 38.38 -1.14
CA MET A 1 -67.98 38.61 -2.36
C MET A 1 -66.52 38.55 -2.08
N ASN A 2 -65.75 37.93 -2.89
CA ASN A 2 -64.29 37.75 -2.91
C ASN A 2 -63.70 36.74 -1.89
N ALA A 3 -63.70 35.48 -2.32
CA ALA A 3 -62.86 34.44 -1.74
C ALA A 3 -61.40 34.68 -2.11
N LYS A 4 -60.53 34.92 -1.12
CA LYS A 4 -59.07 34.88 -1.28
C LYS A 4 -58.62 33.44 -1.15
N ARG A 5 -58.17 32.86 -2.27
CA ARG A 5 -57.57 31.55 -2.33
C ARG A 5 -56.19 31.61 -1.66
N LEU A 6 -56.04 30.86 -0.61
CA LEU A 6 -54.75 30.62 0.06
C LEU A 6 -54.02 29.48 -0.71
N THR A 7 -52.97 29.85 -1.42
CA THR A 7 -52.12 28.87 -2.08
C THR A 7 -51.12 28.36 -1.03
N LYS A 8 -51.24 27.07 -0.67
CA LYS A 8 -50.21 26.37 0.14
C LYS A 8 -49.02 26.07 -0.77
N LEU A 9 -47.87 26.72 -0.52
CA LEU A 9 -46.59 26.28 -1.04
C LEU A 9 -46.18 25.02 -0.26
N GLY A 10 -46.23 23.88 -0.91
CA GLY A 10 -45.62 22.67 -0.43
C GLY A 10 -44.08 22.77 -0.58
N GLY A 11 -43.37 22.89 0.50
CA GLY A 11 -41.92 22.78 0.49
C GLY A 11 -41.50 21.33 0.27
N VAL A 12 -40.91 21.06 -0.89
CA VAL A 12 -40.26 19.79 -1.16
C VAL A 12 -38.90 19.83 -0.44
N PHE A 13 -38.81 19.15 0.70
CA PHE A 13 -37.54 18.86 1.31
C PHE A 13 -36.81 17.79 0.49
N LEU A 14 -35.85 18.24 -0.32
CA LEU A 14 -34.91 17.37 -0.99
C LEU A 14 -33.91 16.87 0.06
N ALA A 15 -34.14 15.67 0.57
CA ALA A 15 -33.15 14.97 1.40
C ALA A 15 -31.98 14.56 0.53
N LEU A 16 -30.90 15.33 0.50
CA LEU A 16 -29.61 14.91 -0.03
C LEU A 16 -29.06 13.81 0.90
N THR A 17 -29.18 12.57 0.45
CA THR A 17 -28.48 11.44 1.09
C THR A 17 -27.01 11.51 0.73
N LEU A 18 -26.18 11.99 1.66
CA LEU A 18 -24.71 11.90 1.58
C LEU A 18 -24.28 10.44 1.83
N SER A 19 -24.43 9.58 0.84
CA SER A 19 -23.91 8.20 0.90
C SER A 19 -22.65 7.99 0.07
N GLY A 20 -21.97 9.05 -0.37
CA GLY A 20 -20.76 8.96 -1.19
C GLY A 20 -19.42 9.12 -0.44
N GLY A 21 -19.43 9.47 0.84
CA GLY A 21 -18.20 9.89 1.54
C GLY A 21 -17.26 8.76 1.96
N VAL A 22 -17.79 7.64 2.40
CA VAL A 22 -16.99 6.57 3.03
C VAL A 22 -16.18 5.77 1.99
N ALA A 23 -16.76 5.42 0.87
CA ALA A 23 -16.06 4.66 -0.19
C ALA A 23 -14.95 5.48 -0.88
N ALA A 24 -15.13 6.81 -1.03
CA ALA A 24 -14.13 7.70 -1.62
C ALA A 24 -12.95 7.98 -0.66
N GLU A 25 -13.19 7.93 0.65
CA GLU A 25 -12.17 8.08 1.68
C GLU A 25 -11.36 6.78 1.85
N GLU A 26 -12.01 5.63 1.81
CA GLU A 26 -11.38 4.31 1.82
C GLU A 26 -10.48 4.09 0.58
N SER A 27 -10.84 4.61 -0.59
CA SER A 27 -10.00 4.57 -1.80
C SER A 27 -8.77 5.49 -1.77
N ARG A 28 -8.68 6.40 -0.79
CA ARG A 28 -7.55 7.33 -0.58
C ARG A 28 -6.58 6.89 0.51
N MET A 29 -6.91 5.82 1.23
CA MET A 29 -6.02 5.30 2.27
C MET A 29 -4.82 4.61 1.62
N PRO A 30 -3.60 4.85 2.12
CA PRO A 30 -2.44 4.10 1.70
C PRO A 30 -2.63 2.60 1.92
N VAL A 31 -2.11 1.83 0.98
CA VAL A 31 -2.04 0.37 1.10
C VAL A 31 -0.75 0.01 1.81
N VAL A 32 -0.86 -0.78 2.86
CA VAL A 32 0.29 -1.32 3.58
C VAL A 32 0.35 -2.83 3.37
N ARG A 33 1.52 -3.32 3.01
CA ARG A 33 1.83 -4.75 2.89
C ARG A 33 2.99 -5.10 3.79
N ILE A 34 2.91 -6.25 4.44
CA ILE A 34 3.99 -6.80 5.24
C ILE A 34 4.44 -8.10 4.59
N ALA A 35 5.75 -8.29 4.46
CA ALA A 35 6.31 -9.54 4.01
C ALA A 35 7.27 -10.11 5.06
N GLU A 36 7.20 -11.39 5.29
CA GLU A 36 8.12 -12.15 6.12
C GLU A 36 8.86 -13.13 5.23
N LEU A 37 10.18 -13.02 5.18
CA LEU A 37 11.03 -13.86 4.35
C LEU A 37 12.08 -14.57 5.18
N GLU A 38 12.34 -15.83 4.83
CA GLU A 38 13.53 -16.57 5.26
C GLU A 38 14.43 -16.75 4.06
N ILE A 39 15.66 -16.29 4.15
CA ILE A 39 16.65 -16.31 3.07
C ILE A 39 17.66 -17.42 3.31
N ASP A 40 18.11 -18.11 2.25
CA ASP A 40 19.22 -19.05 2.34
C ASP A 40 20.47 -18.33 2.86
N PRO A 41 21.05 -18.77 4.00
CA PRO A 41 22.24 -18.15 4.58
C PRO A 41 23.41 -18.03 3.60
N ALA A 42 23.58 -19.00 2.72
CA ALA A 42 24.67 -19.02 1.73
C ALA A 42 24.51 -17.95 0.64
N GLN A 43 23.29 -17.41 0.47
CA GLN A 43 22.97 -16.42 -0.57
C GLN A 43 22.61 -15.04 -0.01
N MET A 44 22.82 -14.84 1.27
CA MET A 44 22.36 -13.63 1.96
C MET A 44 22.95 -12.33 1.37
N ASP A 45 24.25 -12.34 1.01
CA ASP A 45 24.89 -11.16 0.42
C ASP A 45 24.35 -10.84 -0.96
N ALA A 46 24.16 -11.85 -1.81
CA ALA A 46 23.56 -11.69 -3.13
C ALA A 46 22.09 -11.22 -3.03
N TYR A 47 21.35 -11.77 -2.07
CA TYR A 47 19.99 -11.33 -1.79
C TYR A 47 19.94 -9.86 -1.38
N LYS A 48 20.77 -9.44 -0.43
CA LYS A 48 20.85 -8.04 0.01
C LYS A 48 21.16 -7.09 -1.13
N ALA A 49 22.07 -7.46 -2.03
CA ALA A 49 22.38 -6.65 -3.20
C ALA A 49 21.16 -6.46 -4.11
N ALA A 50 20.46 -7.56 -4.41
CA ALA A 50 19.27 -7.53 -5.28
C ALA A 50 18.12 -6.71 -4.68
N VAL A 51 17.82 -6.91 -3.39
CA VAL A 51 16.72 -6.19 -2.72
C VAL A 51 17.01 -4.70 -2.54
N LYS A 52 18.26 -4.32 -2.26
CA LYS A 52 18.64 -2.90 -2.17
C LYS A 52 18.49 -2.18 -3.50
N GLU A 53 18.86 -2.82 -4.61
CA GLU A 53 18.67 -2.27 -5.95
C GLU A 53 17.18 -2.06 -6.23
N GLU A 54 16.36 -3.08 -5.99
CA GLU A 54 14.92 -3.05 -6.20
C GLU A 54 14.26 -1.94 -5.37
N MET A 55 14.46 -1.92 -4.06
CA MET A 55 13.87 -0.93 -3.16
C MET A 55 14.26 0.51 -3.54
N SER A 56 15.53 0.72 -3.89
CA SER A 56 16.04 2.04 -4.30
C SER A 56 15.42 2.50 -5.61
N ALA A 57 15.25 1.60 -6.58
CA ALA A 57 14.59 1.90 -7.85
C ALA A 57 13.11 2.24 -7.62
N SER A 58 12.41 1.44 -6.83
CA SER A 58 10.98 1.62 -6.53
C SER A 58 10.67 3.00 -5.97
N VAL A 59 11.35 3.41 -4.90
CA VAL A 59 11.12 4.74 -4.30
C VAL A 59 11.55 5.90 -5.19
N ARG A 60 12.53 5.70 -6.07
CA ARG A 60 13.03 6.75 -6.95
C ARG A 60 12.13 6.99 -8.17
N VAL A 61 11.61 5.92 -8.78
CA VAL A 61 10.95 6.03 -10.10
C VAL A 61 9.44 5.80 -10.07
N GLU A 62 8.90 5.21 -9.01
CA GLU A 62 7.47 4.92 -8.89
C GLU A 62 6.80 5.94 -7.96
N PRO A 63 5.99 6.87 -8.50
CA PRO A 63 5.35 7.90 -7.65
C PRO A 63 4.37 7.32 -6.63
N GLY A 64 3.81 6.14 -6.88
CA GLY A 64 2.88 5.47 -5.98
C GLY A 64 3.54 4.63 -4.88
N VAL A 65 4.86 4.42 -4.92
CA VAL A 65 5.62 3.75 -3.84
C VAL A 65 6.02 4.80 -2.81
N LEU A 66 5.36 4.77 -1.65
CA LEU A 66 5.56 5.77 -0.60
C LEU A 66 6.70 5.41 0.34
N ALA A 67 6.85 4.14 0.67
CA ALA A 67 7.95 3.64 1.52
C ALA A 67 8.12 2.13 1.34
N ILE A 68 9.35 1.67 1.40
CA ILE A 68 9.69 0.25 1.58
C ILE A 68 10.80 0.18 2.62
N TYR A 69 10.55 -0.52 3.71
CA TYR A 69 11.53 -0.77 4.76
C TYR A 69 11.76 -2.27 4.88
N ALA A 70 13.02 -2.66 4.96
CA ALA A 70 13.42 -4.05 5.20
C ALA A 70 14.34 -4.09 6.42
N VAL A 71 14.02 -4.96 7.36
CA VAL A 71 14.81 -5.20 8.57
C VAL A 71 15.04 -6.69 8.75
N ALA A 72 16.19 -7.05 9.34
CA ALA A 72 16.44 -8.41 9.78
C ALA A 72 16.14 -8.53 11.27
N GLU A 73 15.67 -9.69 11.71
CA GLU A 73 15.54 -9.97 13.14
C GLU A 73 16.91 -9.99 13.80
N LYS A 74 17.03 -9.31 14.93
CA LYS A 74 18.27 -9.34 15.73
C LYS A 74 18.51 -10.77 16.24
N GLY A 75 19.66 -11.34 15.91
CA GLY A 75 19.99 -12.72 16.25
C GLY A 75 19.55 -13.77 15.22
N SER A 76 18.78 -13.37 14.20
CA SER A 76 18.35 -14.25 13.09
C SER A 76 18.48 -13.49 11.77
N PRO A 77 19.70 -13.25 11.28
CA PRO A 77 19.95 -12.30 10.17
C PRO A 77 19.38 -12.73 8.82
N THR A 78 18.95 -13.98 8.69
CA THR A 78 18.28 -14.50 7.48
C THR A 78 16.76 -14.31 7.50
N ARG A 79 16.20 -13.90 8.64
CA ARG A 79 14.78 -13.60 8.78
C ARG A 79 14.53 -12.12 8.58
N LEU A 80 13.86 -11.82 7.47
CA LEU A 80 13.57 -10.44 7.07
C LEU A 80 12.10 -10.11 7.26
N ARG A 81 11.86 -8.86 7.61
CA ARG A 81 10.53 -8.25 7.66
C ARG A 81 10.53 -7.03 6.76
N PHE A 82 9.52 -6.95 5.91
CA PHE A 82 9.29 -5.81 5.04
C PHE A 82 8.03 -5.09 5.49
N PHE A 83 8.09 -3.79 5.51
CA PHE A 83 6.95 -2.90 5.60
C PHE A 83 6.93 -2.07 4.32
N GLU A 84 5.87 -2.21 3.54
CA GLU A 84 5.72 -1.55 2.25
C GLU A 84 4.46 -0.69 2.25
N MET A 85 4.57 0.54 1.78
CA MET A 85 3.46 1.46 1.72
C MET A 85 3.31 2.03 0.33
N TYR A 86 2.10 1.92 -0.21
CA TYR A 86 1.72 2.37 -1.55
C TYR A 86 0.59 3.38 -1.46
N ALA A 87 0.49 4.28 -2.44
CA ALA A 87 -0.56 5.31 -2.46
C ALA A 87 -1.97 4.71 -2.50
N ASP A 88 -2.14 3.61 -3.23
CA ASP A 88 -3.39 2.87 -3.42
C ASP A 88 -3.12 1.46 -3.98
N GLU A 89 -4.16 0.67 -4.18
CA GLU A 89 -4.03 -0.68 -4.78
C GLU A 89 -3.48 -0.65 -6.21
N ALA A 90 -3.84 0.36 -7.01
CA ALA A 90 -3.32 0.49 -8.36
C ALA A 90 -1.80 0.72 -8.37
N ALA A 91 -1.28 1.47 -7.40
CA ALA A 91 0.17 1.67 -7.22
C ALA A 91 0.86 0.36 -6.82
N TYR A 92 0.26 -0.44 -5.95
CA TYR A 92 0.76 -1.76 -5.60
C TYR A 92 0.79 -2.70 -6.80
N ASP A 93 -0.28 -2.75 -7.59
CA ASP A 93 -0.33 -3.57 -8.81
C ASP A 93 0.71 -3.11 -9.84
N SER A 94 0.86 -1.80 -10.03
CA SER A 94 1.87 -1.22 -10.91
C SER A 94 3.30 -1.57 -10.46
N HIS A 95 3.56 -1.53 -9.14
CA HIS A 95 4.84 -1.94 -8.58
C HIS A 95 5.20 -3.39 -8.95
N ARG A 96 4.26 -4.31 -8.82
CA ARG A 96 4.47 -5.73 -9.14
C ARG A 96 4.76 -5.96 -10.63
N GLU A 97 4.30 -5.08 -11.51
CA GLU A 97 4.54 -5.12 -12.95
C GLU A 97 5.80 -4.36 -13.38
N SER A 98 6.45 -3.65 -12.46
CA SER A 98 7.65 -2.87 -12.77
C SER A 98 8.84 -3.75 -13.17
N THR A 99 9.70 -3.21 -14.03
CA THR A 99 10.89 -3.92 -14.52
C THR A 99 11.84 -4.31 -13.40
N HIS A 100 12.06 -3.41 -12.45
CA HIS A 100 12.96 -3.66 -11.31
C HIS A 100 12.40 -4.70 -10.34
N PHE A 101 11.08 -4.73 -10.10
CA PHE A 101 10.47 -5.77 -9.29
C PHE A 101 10.56 -7.14 -9.98
N LYS A 102 10.25 -7.23 -11.26
CA LYS A 102 10.37 -8.48 -12.03
C LYS A 102 11.81 -8.98 -12.07
N LYS A 103 12.78 -8.07 -12.22
CA LYS A 103 14.22 -8.42 -12.13
C LYS A 103 14.57 -8.99 -10.75
N TYR A 104 14.14 -8.33 -9.69
CA TYR A 104 14.32 -8.82 -8.31
C TYR A 104 13.74 -10.23 -8.13
N VAL A 105 12.51 -10.45 -8.53
CA VAL A 105 11.85 -11.77 -8.43
C VAL A 105 12.64 -12.84 -9.18
N ALA A 106 13.09 -12.56 -10.40
CA ALA A 106 13.87 -13.51 -11.21
C ALA A 106 15.21 -13.88 -10.55
N ILE A 107 15.92 -12.90 -9.98
CA ILE A 107 17.21 -13.11 -9.32
C ILE A 107 17.05 -13.88 -8.01
N THR A 108 16.02 -13.56 -7.22
CA THR A 108 15.92 -14.01 -5.83
C THR A 108 15.05 -15.25 -5.61
N LYS A 109 14.36 -15.75 -6.64
CA LYS A 109 13.41 -16.87 -6.52
C LYS A 109 13.97 -18.11 -5.82
N ASP A 110 15.24 -18.44 -6.08
CA ASP A 110 15.91 -19.62 -5.52
C ASP A 110 16.70 -19.29 -4.23
N MET A 111 16.70 -18.02 -3.79
CA MET A 111 17.33 -17.56 -2.55
C MET A 111 16.37 -17.54 -1.36
N ILE A 112 15.07 -17.52 -1.63
CA ILE A 112 14.02 -17.39 -0.62
C ILE A 112 13.53 -18.78 -0.24
N LYS A 113 13.76 -19.17 1.01
CA LYS A 113 13.35 -20.48 1.55
C LYS A 113 11.88 -20.50 1.96
N SER A 114 11.38 -19.37 2.48
CA SER A 114 9.97 -19.22 2.81
C SER A 114 9.52 -17.76 2.65
N ARG A 115 8.25 -17.59 2.32
CA ARG A 115 7.62 -16.30 2.13
C ARG A 115 6.21 -16.30 2.73
N LYS A 116 5.91 -15.26 3.50
CA LYS A 116 4.55 -14.97 3.93
C LYS A 116 4.24 -13.51 3.60
N LEU A 117 3.22 -13.30 2.79
CA LEU A 117 2.70 -11.97 2.47
C LEU A 117 1.46 -11.71 3.31
N ILE A 118 1.40 -10.57 3.96
CA ILE A 118 0.30 -10.18 4.85
C ILE A 118 -0.34 -8.92 4.29
N GLU A 119 -1.60 -9.05 3.88
CA GLU A 119 -2.44 -7.91 3.57
C GLU A 119 -2.90 -7.26 4.87
N THR A 120 -2.93 -5.96 4.90
CA THR A 120 -3.27 -5.21 6.11
C THR A 120 -4.28 -4.11 5.82
N VAL A 121 -4.92 -3.65 6.86
CA VAL A 121 -5.70 -2.41 6.88
C VAL A 121 -5.03 -1.46 7.86
N PRO A 122 -4.61 -0.26 7.46
CA PRO A 122 -4.00 0.70 8.36
C PRO A 122 -4.92 1.06 9.53
N VAL A 123 -4.38 1.05 10.74
CA VAL A 123 -5.07 1.57 11.93
C VAL A 123 -4.65 3.01 12.17
N GLN A 124 -3.35 3.27 12.09
CA GLN A 124 -2.74 4.59 12.26
C GLN A 124 -1.38 4.58 11.57
N LEU A 125 -1.13 5.60 10.75
CA LEU A 125 0.15 5.84 10.11
C LEU A 125 0.67 7.19 10.59
N SER A 126 1.62 7.18 11.51
CA SER A 126 2.18 8.40 12.10
C SER A 126 3.67 8.46 11.83
N ASP A 127 4.14 9.55 11.27
CA ASP A 127 5.56 9.81 11.04
C ASP A 127 5.89 11.30 11.26
N LYS A 128 7.18 11.60 11.27
CA LYS A 128 7.69 12.98 11.39
C LYS A 128 8.16 13.55 10.06
N ARG A 129 7.69 13.04 8.95
CA ARG A 129 8.07 13.61 7.65
C ARG A 129 7.58 15.05 7.54
N LYS A 130 8.46 15.93 7.16
CA LYS A 130 8.16 17.31 6.83
C LYS A 130 7.86 17.45 5.34
#